data_33d04d3033f7e7128c9c4cd0090f07a3
#
_entry.id   33d04d3033f7e7128c9c4cd0090f07a3
#
_cell.length_a   1.000
_cell.length_b   1.000
_cell.length_c   1.000
_cell.angle_alpha   90.00
_cell.angle_beta   90.00
_cell.angle_gamma   90.00
#
_symmetry.space_group_name_H-M   'P 1'
#
loop_
_entity.id
_entity.type
_entity.pdbx_description
1 polymer ?
#
loop_
_entity_poly.entity_id
_entity_poly.type
_entity_poly.pdbx_seq_one_letter_code
_entity_poly.pdbx_strand_id
1 'polypeptide(L)'
;MKLFEKNPLKDITLDKLAKLSGVPAFDIIRHFHSSDNILKGVLERELELMSAAAQAPELRMPGESIVDELRILADVILDQYRKRIPFMGKLLSEALTEPKVASLYYATFIVQGRSLFAEFLQLRREFGELADDVDIDAASAMFLAALIGSVMTFELFGGKHVETLDDDRLIGQMCRTFLNGILKK
;
A
#
# COMPACT_ATOMS: atom_id res chain seq x y z
N MET A 1 -2.41 15.11 -5.35
CA MET A 1 -1.42 14.68 -4.36
C MET A 1 -0.69 15.80 -3.65
N LYS A 2 0.11 16.63 -4.32
CA LYS A 2 0.89 17.74 -3.69
C LYS A 2 0.10 18.63 -2.71
N LEU A 3 -1.20 18.81 -2.93
CA LEU A 3 -2.05 19.60 -2.04
C LEU A 3 -2.32 18.87 -0.72
N PHE A 4 -2.55 17.58 -0.79
CA PHE A 4 -2.79 16.72 0.38
C PHE A 4 -1.53 16.52 1.24
N GLU A 5 -0.35 16.56 0.63
CA GLU A 5 0.92 16.50 1.36
C GLU A 5 1.20 17.73 2.21
N LYS A 6 0.73 18.91 1.74
CA LYS A 6 1.10 20.20 2.32
C LYS A 6 0.04 20.85 3.21
N ASN A 7 -1.20 20.35 3.17
CA ASN A 7 -2.32 20.97 3.87
C ASN A 7 -3.08 19.95 4.69
N PRO A 8 -3.63 20.32 5.87
CA PRO A 8 -4.61 19.53 6.57
C PRO A 8 -5.82 19.24 5.67
N LEU A 9 -6.40 18.03 5.77
CA LEU A 9 -7.54 17.65 4.92
C LEU A 9 -8.72 18.59 5.07
N LYS A 10 -8.99 19.06 6.31
CA LYS A 10 -10.04 20.08 6.61
C LYS A 10 -9.86 21.40 5.87
N ASP A 11 -8.63 21.74 5.48
CA ASP A 11 -8.29 23.00 4.79
C ASP A 11 -8.31 22.83 3.25
N ILE A 12 -8.59 21.63 2.76
CA ILE A 12 -8.72 21.34 1.34
C ILE A 12 -10.15 21.61 0.91
N THR A 13 -10.43 22.87 0.61
CA THR A 13 -11.72 23.32 0.11
C THR A 13 -11.83 23.17 -1.40
N LEU A 14 -13.07 23.09 -1.90
CA LEU A 14 -13.35 23.05 -3.34
C LEU A 14 -12.77 24.24 -4.09
N ASP A 15 -12.86 25.45 -3.50
CA ASP A 15 -12.27 26.67 -4.08
C ASP A 15 -10.76 26.59 -4.20
N LYS A 16 -10.09 26.02 -3.18
CA LYS A 16 -8.64 25.82 -3.20
C LYS A 16 -8.23 24.80 -4.26
N LEU A 17 -9.02 23.72 -4.40
CA LEU A 17 -8.82 22.73 -5.46
C LEU A 17 -9.03 23.35 -6.84
N ALA A 18 -10.12 24.09 -7.05
CA ALA A 18 -10.41 24.78 -8.31
C ALA A 18 -9.28 25.75 -8.70
N LYS A 19 -8.84 26.57 -7.75
CA LYS A 19 -7.75 27.53 -7.97
C LYS A 19 -6.42 26.86 -8.36
N LEU A 20 -6.11 25.71 -7.75
CA LEU A 20 -4.84 25.03 -8.00
C LEU A 20 -4.86 24.10 -9.21
N SER A 21 -6.02 23.51 -9.51
CA SER A 21 -6.18 22.62 -10.67
C SER A 21 -6.49 23.35 -11.98
N GLY A 22 -6.97 24.60 -11.89
CA GLY A 22 -7.51 25.32 -13.03
C GLY A 22 -8.89 24.81 -13.50
N VAL A 23 -9.49 23.87 -12.76
CA VAL A 23 -10.81 23.30 -13.06
C VAL A 23 -11.87 24.09 -12.28
N PRO A 24 -12.98 24.52 -12.91
CA PRO A 24 -14.05 25.21 -12.21
C PRO A 24 -14.60 24.40 -11.02
N ALA A 25 -14.89 25.06 -9.90
CA ALA A 25 -15.42 24.40 -8.69
C ALA A 25 -16.69 23.61 -8.97
N PHE A 26 -17.55 24.11 -9.86
CA PHE A 26 -18.76 23.43 -10.30
C PHE A 26 -18.47 22.06 -10.93
N ASP A 27 -17.47 21.96 -11.78
CA ASP A 27 -17.11 20.70 -12.44
C ASP A 27 -16.49 19.70 -11.44
N ILE A 28 -15.73 20.20 -10.46
CA ILE A 28 -15.20 19.37 -9.36
C ILE A 28 -16.36 18.81 -8.53
N ILE A 29 -17.32 19.65 -8.12
CA ILE A 29 -18.51 19.22 -7.36
C ILE A 29 -19.34 18.22 -8.16
N ARG A 30 -19.57 18.50 -9.44
CA ARG A 30 -20.34 17.61 -10.31
C ARG A 30 -19.71 16.21 -10.43
N HIS A 31 -18.40 16.14 -10.42
CA HIS A 31 -17.67 14.88 -10.56
C HIS A 31 -17.53 14.11 -9.23
N PHE A 32 -17.14 14.80 -8.17
CA PHE A 32 -16.83 14.15 -6.89
C PHE A 32 -17.97 14.22 -5.87
N HIS A 33 -18.92 15.13 -6.00
CA HIS A 33 -20.07 15.38 -5.12
C HIS A 33 -19.73 15.83 -3.69
N SER A 34 -18.57 15.45 -3.15
CA SER A 34 -18.10 15.83 -1.81
C SER A 34 -16.58 15.83 -1.69
N SER A 35 -16.04 16.48 -0.66
CA SER A 35 -14.62 16.45 -0.34
C SER A 35 -14.13 15.05 0.07
N ASP A 36 -14.98 14.27 0.73
CA ASP A 36 -14.66 12.88 1.12
C ASP A 36 -14.44 12.01 -0.13
N ASN A 37 -15.26 12.19 -1.16
CA ASN A 37 -15.10 11.48 -2.43
C ASN A 37 -13.85 11.93 -3.20
N ILE A 38 -13.39 13.16 -3.03
CA ILE A 38 -12.12 13.61 -3.60
C ILE A 38 -10.96 12.88 -2.93
N LEU A 39 -10.94 12.79 -1.60
CA LEU A 39 -9.93 12.03 -0.89
C LEU A 39 -9.97 10.54 -1.29
N LYS A 40 -11.16 9.95 -1.35
CA LYS A 40 -11.34 8.58 -1.83
C LYS A 40 -10.75 8.37 -3.21
N GLY A 41 -11.08 9.25 -4.18
CA GLY A 41 -10.53 9.19 -5.54
C GLY A 41 -9.00 9.35 -5.59
N VAL A 42 -8.41 10.15 -4.69
CA VAL A 42 -6.95 10.23 -4.56
C VAL A 42 -6.37 8.92 -4.05
N LEU A 43 -6.97 8.32 -3.02
CA LEU A 43 -6.52 7.03 -2.48
C LEU A 43 -6.64 5.90 -3.50
N GLU A 44 -7.77 5.82 -4.20
CA GLU A 44 -8.00 4.83 -5.26
C GLU A 44 -6.95 4.98 -6.37
N ARG A 45 -6.69 6.21 -6.80
CA ARG A 45 -5.67 6.48 -7.84
C ARG A 45 -4.26 6.09 -7.39
N GLU A 46 -3.89 6.39 -6.15
CA GLU A 46 -2.57 5.99 -5.63
C GLU A 46 -2.44 4.48 -5.51
N LEU A 47 -3.50 3.79 -5.09
CA LEU A 47 -3.51 2.33 -5.06
C LEU A 47 -3.41 1.73 -6.47
N GLU A 48 -4.13 2.27 -7.47
CA GLU A 48 -4.01 1.86 -8.87
C GLU A 48 -2.56 1.97 -9.37
N LEU A 49 -1.89 3.10 -9.07
CA LEU A 49 -0.49 3.32 -9.48
C LEU A 49 0.46 2.33 -8.80
N MET A 50 0.21 2.00 -7.54
CA MET A 50 1.00 1.00 -6.80
C MET A 50 0.75 -0.41 -7.33
N SER A 51 -0.52 -0.78 -7.55
CA SER A 51 -0.90 -2.10 -8.04
C SER A 51 -0.45 -2.33 -9.49
N ALA A 52 -0.48 -1.31 -10.34
CA ALA A 52 0.03 -1.41 -11.70
C ALA A 52 1.52 -1.77 -11.72
N ALA A 53 2.32 -1.21 -10.81
CA ALA A 53 3.72 -1.57 -10.66
C ALA A 53 3.91 -3.02 -10.18
N ALA A 54 3.05 -3.48 -9.26
CA ALA A 54 3.07 -4.85 -8.74
C ALA A 54 2.47 -5.89 -9.71
N GLN A 55 1.77 -5.46 -10.76
CA GLN A 55 1.17 -6.31 -11.79
C GLN A 55 2.02 -6.38 -13.07
N ALA A 56 3.25 -5.93 -13.04
CA ALA A 56 4.16 -6.04 -14.18
C ALA A 56 4.23 -7.50 -14.67
N PRO A 57 4.27 -7.73 -15.99
CA PRO A 57 4.26 -9.10 -16.56
C PRO A 57 5.35 -10.00 -16.00
N GLU A 58 6.50 -9.41 -15.64
CA GLU A 58 7.66 -10.10 -15.05
C GLU A 58 7.35 -10.72 -13.69
N LEU A 59 6.33 -10.20 -12.99
CA LEU A 59 5.89 -10.70 -11.67
C LEU A 59 4.76 -11.74 -11.77
N ARG A 60 4.24 -11.99 -12.98
CA ARG A 60 3.12 -12.92 -13.21
C ARG A 60 3.52 -14.25 -13.85
N MET A 61 4.76 -14.39 -14.26
CA MET A 61 5.21 -15.63 -14.90
C MET A 61 5.58 -16.64 -13.80
N PRO A 62 4.82 -17.73 -13.65
CA PRO A 62 5.25 -18.83 -12.79
C PRO A 62 6.44 -19.50 -13.47
N GLY A 63 7.62 -19.24 -13.01
CA GLY A 63 8.77 -19.77 -13.74
C GLY A 63 9.97 -20.10 -12.87
N GLU A 64 10.12 -19.44 -11.75
CA GLU A 64 11.30 -19.65 -10.94
C GLU A 64 10.92 -19.97 -9.48
N SER A 65 11.30 -19.21 -8.53
CA SER A 65 11.06 -19.53 -7.13
C SER A 65 10.00 -18.58 -6.56
N ILE A 66 8.97 -19.11 -5.89
CA ILE A 66 8.02 -18.29 -5.12
C ILE A 66 8.73 -17.33 -4.16
N VAL A 67 9.94 -17.69 -3.68
CA VAL A 67 10.78 -16.83 -2.83
C VAL A 67 11.23 -15.59 -3.59
N ASP A 68 11.71 -15.76 -4.83
CA ASP A 68 12.22 -14.66 -5.63
C ASP A 68 11.08 -13.76 -6.10
N GLU A 69 9.95 -14.33 -6.47
CA GLU A 69 8.77 -13.56 -6.84
C GLU A 69 8.21 -12.75 -5.67
N LEU A 70 8.11 -13.37 -4.48
CA LEU A 70 7.65 -12.65 -3.29
C LEU A 70 8.62 -11.53 -2.91
N ARG A 71 9.93 -11.74 -3.09
CA ARG A 71 10.95 -10.72 -2.85
C ARG A 71 10.79 -9.55 -3.82
N ILE A 72 10.68 -9.82 -5.11
CA ILE A 72 10.47 -8.78 -6.13
C ILE A 72 9.18 -7.99 -5.82
N LEU A 73 8.10 -8.68 -5.48
CA LEU A 73 6.83 -8.04 -5.11
C LEU A 73 6.98 -7.16 -3.86
N ALA A 74 7.69 -7.63 -2.84
CA ALA A 74 7.97 -6.87 -1.62
C ALA A 74 8.80 -5.61 -1.93
N ASP A 75 9.85 -5.73 -2.75
CA ASP A 75 10.70 -4.61 -3.18
C ASP A 75 9.89 -3.56 -3.94
N VAL A 76 9.02 -3.99 -4.87
CA VAL A 76 8.13 -3.08 -5.61
C VAL A 76 7.18 -2.36 -4.67
N ILE A 77 6.53 -3.07 -3.75
CA ILE A 77 5.62 -2.46 -2.77
C ILE A 77 6.36 -1.43 -1.92
N LEU A 78 7.53 -1.77 -1.38
CA LEU A 78 8.33 -0.86 -0.56
C LEU A 78 8.75 0.40 -1.33
N ASP A 79 9.22 0.25 -2.57
CA ASP A 79 9.59 1.38 -3.42
C ASP A 79 8.40 2.32 -3.67
N GLN A 80 7.21 1.74 -3.93
CA GLN A 80 5.99 2.53 -4.12
C GLN A 80 5.56 3.27 -2.84
N TYR A 81 5.69 2.65 -1.67
CA TYR A 81 5.43 3.32 -0.39
C TYR A 81 6.44 4.45 -0.12
N ARG A 82 7.74 4.22 -0.35
CA ARG A 82 8.80 5.21 -0.17
C ARG A 82 8.58 6.47 -0.99
N LYS A 83 8.19 6.33 -2.23
CA LYS A 83 7.85 7.46 -3.11
C LYS A 83 6.68 8.31 -2.57
N ARG A 84 5.89 7.77 -1.65
CA ARG A 84 4.67 8.38 -1.11
C ARG A 84 4.74 8.72 0.37
N ILE A 85 5.91 8.60 1.00
CA ILE A 85 6.07 8.86 2.43
C ILE A 85 5.48 10.20 2.89
N PRO A 86 5.69 11.34 2.22
CA PRO A 86 5.09 12.60 2.65
C PRO A 86 3.56 12.55 2.67
N PHE A 87 2.95 11.94 1.67
CA PHE A 87 1.50 11.75 1.59
C PHE A 87 1.00 10.76 2.65
N MET A 88 1.66 9.63 2.80
CA MET A 88 1.29 8.58 3.77
C MET A 88 1.42 9.08 5.21
N GLY A 89 2.51 9.77 5.54
CA GLY A 89 2.71 10.34 6.87
C GLY A 89 1.63 11.36 7.22
N LYS A 90 1.25 12.21 6.27
CA LYS A 90 0.15 13.16 6.44
C LYS A 90 -1.18 12.45 6.66
N LEU A 91 -1.49 11.46 5.84
CA LEU A 91 -2.72 10.68 5.91
C LEU A 91 -2.85 9.94 7.26
N LEU A 92 -1.76 9.31 7.72
CA LEU A 92 -1.73 8.65 9.02
C LEU A 92 -1.94 9.64 10.17
N SER A 93 -1.29 10.81 10.13
CA SER A 93 -1.49 11.86 11.12
C SER A 93 -2.96 12.31 11.21
N GLU A 94 -3.62 12.47 10.08
CA GLU A 94 -5.05 12.85 10.03
C GLU A 94 -5.95 11.70 10.51
N ALA A 95 -5.61 10.45 10.16
CA ALA A 95 -6.39 9.27 10.57
C ALA A 95 -6.42 9.05 12.08
N LEU A 96 -5.40 9.53 12.81
CA LEU A 96 -5.37 9.47 14.29
C LEU A 96 -6.41 10.38 14.95
N THR A 97 -6.84 11.44 14.28
CA THR A 97 -7.74 12.45 14.82
C THR A 97 -9.11 12.47 14.15
N GLU A 98 -9.20 11.97 12.91
CA GLU A 98 -10.40 12.00 12.08
C GLU A 98 -10.87 10.57 11.71
N PRO A 99 -11.86 10.01 12.43
CA PRO A 99 -12.31 8.63 12.19
C PRO A 99 -12.77 8.34 10.76
N LYS A 100 -13.32 9.34 10.06
CA LYS A 100 -13.71 9.19 8.64
C LYS A 100 -12.50 8.95 7.75
N VAL A 101 -11.39 9.65 8.01
CA VAL A 101 -10.14 9.47 7.26
C VAL A 101 -9.58 8.08 7.53
N ALA A 102 -9.57 7.65 8.79
CA ALA A 102 -9.15 6.31 9.19
C ALA A 102 -9.95 5.22 8.46
N SER A 103 -11.29 5.32 8.49
CA SER A 103 -12.18 4.36 7.83
C SER A 103 -11.97 4.33 6.32
N LEU A 104 -11.82 5.49 5.69
CA LEU A 104 -11.61 5.61 4.25
C LEU A 104 -10.24 5.03 3.84
N TYR A 105 -9.19 5.34 4.59
CA TYR A 105 -7.86 4.78 4.37
C TYR A 105 -7.88 3.25 4.51
N TYR A 106 -8.51 2.74 5.57
CA TYR A 106 -8.61 1.31 5.81
C TYR A 106 -9.35 0.59 4.67
N ALA A 107 -10.54 1.08 4.30
CA ALA A 107 -11.38 0.44 3.28
C ALA A 107 -10.72 0.49 1.89
N THR A 108 -10.12 1.64 1.53
CA THR A 108 -9.60 1.84 0.17
C THR A 108 -8.18 1.29 0.03
N PHE A 109 -7.31 1.53 1.01
CA PHE A 109 -5.88 1.23 0.87
C PHE A 109 -5.50 -0.13 1.48
N ILE A 110 -5.95 -0.36 2.74
CA ILE A 110 -5.56 -1.59 3.43
C ILE A 110 -6.32 -2.80 2.89
N VAL A 111 -7.65 -2.72 2.80
CA VAL A 111 -8.48 -3.86 2.35
C VAL A 111 -8.17 -4.21 0.90
N GLN A 112 -8.15 -3.23 0.00
CA GLN A 112 -7.90 -3.50 -1.42
C GLN A 112 -6.45 -3.96 -1.68
N GLY A 113 -5.46 -3.34 -1.01
CA GLY A 113 -4.06 -3.79 -1.09
C GLY A 113 -3.89 -5.24 -0.62
N ARG A 114 -4.58 -5.61 0.49
CA ARG A 114 -4.59 -6.98 0.98
C ARG A 114 -5.24 -7.95 -0.01
N SER A 115 -6.36 -7.57 -0.64
CA SER A 115 -7.02 -8.41 -1.63
C SER A 115 -6.12 -8.71 -2.83
N LEU A 116 -5.37 -7.72 -3.32
CA LEU A 116 -4.41 -7.93 -4.41
C LEU A 116 -3.28 -8.91 -4.05
N PHE A 117 -2.80 -8.85 -2.81
CA PHE A 117 -1.81 -9.80 -2.34
C PHE A 117 -2.41 -11.20 -2.08
N ALA A 118 -3.66 -11.26 -1.61
CA ALA A 118 -4.38 -12.52 -1.46
C ALA A 118 -4.59 -13.24 -2.80
N GLU A 119 -4.83 -12.50 -3.89
CA GLU A 119 -4.90 -13.08 -5.25
C GLU A 119 -3.57 -13.74 -5.66
N PHE A 120 -2.44 -13.14 -5.34
CA PHE A 120 -1.12 -13.74 -5.55
C PHE A 120 -0.99 -15.07 -4.78
N LEU A 121 -1.34 -15.09 -3.49
CA LEU A 121 -1.27 -16.31 -2.67
C LEU A 121 -2.27 -17.38 -3.14
N GLN A 122 -3.47 -16.96 -3.56
CA GLN A 122 -4.47 -17.89 -4.09
C GLN A 122 -3.96 -18.61 -5.35
N LEU A 123 -3.31 -17.86 -6.25
CA LEU A 123 -2.70 -18.45 -7.44
C LEU A 123 -1.63 -19.49 -7.07
N ARG A 124 -0.80 -19.23 -6.03
CA ARG A 124 0.20 -20.18 -5.54
C ARG A 124 -0.42 -21.41 -4.90
N ARG A 125 -1.57 -21.25 -4.23
CA ARG A 125 -2.36 -22.41 -3.74
C ARG A 125 -2.84 -23.28 -4.88
N GLU A 126 -3.32 -22.71 -5.97
CA GLU A 126 -3.79 -23.45 -7.15
C GLU A 126 -2.66 -24.26 -7.80
N PHE A 127 -1.42 -23.78 -7.73
CA PHE A 127 -0.24 -24.53 -8.15
C PHE A 127 0.24 -25.56 -7.12
N GLY A 128 -0.43 -25.69 -5.97
CA GLY A 128 -0.10 -26.66 -4.93
C GLY A 128 1.16 -26.33 -4.13
N GLU A 129 1.60 -25.07 -4.14
CA GLU A 129 2.81 -24.62 -3.44
C GLU A 129 2.54 -24.31 -1.97
N LEU A 130 1.30 -23.94 -1.62
CA LEU A 130 0.92 -23.61 -0.23
C LEU A 130 0.34 -24.83 0.49
N ALA A 131 0.52 -24.86 1.81
CA ALA A 131 -0.13 -25.83 2.66
C ALA A 131 -1.66 -25.64 2.65
N ASP A 132 -2.42 -26.75 2.76
CA ASP A 132 -3.87 -26.74 2.57
C ASP A 132 -4.61 -25.98 3.68
N ASP A 133 -4.01 -25.87 4.87
CA ASP A 133 -4.57 -25.21 6.07
C ASP A 133 -4.22 -23.72 6.18
N VAL A 134 -3.55 -23.15 5.18
CA VAL A 134 -3.21 -21.70 5.20
C VAL A 134 -4.46 -20.84 5.06
N ASP A 135 -4.67 -19.96 6.03
CA ASP A 135 -5.62 -18.85 5.92
C ASP A 135 -4.97 -17.73 5.09
N ILE A 136 -5.35 -17.64 3.81
CA ILE A 136 -4.79 -16.66 2.87
C ILE A 136 -5.07 -15.22 3.31
N ASP A 137 -6.24 -14.94 3.86
CA ASP A 137 -6.59 -13.59 4.30
C ASP A 137 -5.74 -13.15 5.49
N ALA A 138 -5.56 -14.03 6.48
CA ALA A 138 -4.70 -13.78 7.63
C ALA A 138 -3.23 -13.69 7.24
N ALA A 139 -2.75 -14.58 6.37
CA ALA A 139 -1.39 -14.57 5.85
C ALA A 139 -1.09 -13.27 5.08
N SER A 140 -2.02 -12.84 4.23
CA SER A 140 -1.91 -11.58 3.49
C SER A 140 -1.87 -10.38 4.42
N ALA A 141 -2.72 -10.34 5.44
CA ALA A 141 -2.73 -9.28 6.44
C ALA A 141 -1.41 -9.20 7.21
N MET A 142 -0.87 -10.36 7.64
CA MET A 142 0.41 -10.43 8.36
C MET A 142 1.58 -9.92 7.52
N PHE A 143 1.72 -10.40 6.29
CA PHE A 143 2.84 -10.03 5.42
C PHE A 143 2.86 -8.55 5.11
N LEU A 144 1.71 -7.99 4.69
CA LEU A 144 1.60 -6.57 4.38
C LEU A 144 1.76 -5.69 5.62
N ALA A 145 1.26 -6.11 6.78
CA ALA A 145 1.47 -5.37 8.02
C ALA A 145 2.96 -5.30 8.41
N ALA A 146 3.69 -6.39 8.25
CA ALA A 146 5.14 -6.42 8.49
C ALA A 146 5.89 -5.53 7.49
N LEU A 147 5.52 -5.59 6.22
CA LEU A 147 6.13 -4.79 5.15
C LEU A 147 5.91 -3.29 5.35
N ILE A 148 4.64 -2.89 5.57
CA ILE A 148 4.27 -1.49 5.82
C ILE A 148 4.87 -1.00 7.15
N GLY A 149 4.85 -1.83 8.18
CA GLY A 149 5.48 -1.54 9.47
C GLY A 149 6.97 -1.24 9.33
N SER A 150 7.67 -1.95 8.44
CA SER A 150 9.07 -1.68 8.12
C SER A 150 9.26 -0.29 7.50
N VAL A 151 8.40 0.11 6.55
CA VAL A 151 8.45 1.48 6.00
C VAL A 151 8.22 2.52 7.09
N MET A 152 7.25 2.30 7.96
CA MET A 152 6.96 3.24 9.05
C MET A 152 8.14 3.39 10.01
N THR A 153 8.75 2.28 10.43
CA THR A 153 9.85 2.30 11.40
C THR A 153 11.14 2.85 10.81
N PHE A 154 11.50 2.44 9.61
CA PHE A 154 12.78 2.81 9.02
C PHE A 154 12.76 4.12 8.25
N GLU A 155 11.66 4.43 7.58
CA GLU A 155 11.56 5.65 6.75
C GLU A 155 10.87 6.79 7.51
N LEU A 156 9.65 6.55 8.01
CA LEU A 156 8.85 7.62 8.61
C LEU A 156 9.38 8.03 9.99
N PHE A 157 9.79 7.06 10.82
CA PHE A 157 10.35 7.32 12.15
C PHE A 157 11.88 7.46 12.14
N GLY A 158 12.51 7.37 10.97
CA GLY A 158 13.93 7.64 10.81
C GLY A 158 14.87 6.53 11.31
N GLY A 159 14.41 5.29 11.43
CA GLY A 159 15.23 4.15 11.88
C GLY A 159 16.49 3.97 11.05
N LYS A 160 16.46 4.26 9.76
CA LYS A 160 17.65 4.25 8.86
C LYS A 160 18.81 5.14 9.32
N HIS A 161 18.54 6.15 10.15
CA HIS A 161 19.58 7.02 10.71
C HIS A 161 20.19 6.48 12.02
N VAL A 162 19.56 5.44 12.58
CA VAL A 162 19.91 4.86 13.89
C VAL A 162 20.49 3.45 13.73
N GLU A 163 19.93 2.67 12.79
CA GLU A 163 20.28 1.27 12.58
C GLU A 163 20.95 1.04 11.22
N THR A 164 21.80 0.01 11.16
CA THR A 164 22.52 -0.41 9.92
C THR A 164 21.83 -1.56 9.20
N LEU A 165 20.58 -1.85 9.54
CA LEU A 165 19.82 -2.90 8.86
C LEU A 165 19.46 -2.44 7.45
N ASP A 166 20.00 -3.12 6.45
CA ASP A 166 19.69 -2.85 5.05
C ASP A 166 18.41 -3.57 4.59
N ASP A 167 17.84 -3.07 3.49
CA ASP A 167 16.60 -3.58 2.93
C ASP A 167 16.73 -5.03 2.47
N ASP A 168 17.83 -5.39 1.85
CA ASP A 168 18.06 -6.74 1.33
C ASP A 168 18.00 -7.78 2.43
N ARG A 169 18.62 -7.49 3.57
CA ARG A 169 18.60 -8.37 4.74
C ARG A 169 17.20 -8.46 5.33
N LEU A 170 16.53 -7.32 5.49
CA LEU A 170 15.20 -7.25 6.09
C LEU A 170 14.16 -7.98 5.22
N ILE A 171 14.06 -7.62 3.94
CA ILE A 171 13.09 -8.20 3.00
C ILE A 171 13.38 -9.67 2.78
N GLY A 172 14.66 -10.03 2.57
CA GLY A 172 15.04 -11.41 2.37
C GLY A 172 14.72 -12.31 3.58
N GLN A 173 14.90 -11.81 4.82
CA GLN A 173 14.53 -12.55 6.02
C GLN A 173 12.99 -12.62 6.18
N MET A 174 12.29 -11.53 5.91
CA MET A 174 10.84 -11.47 6.02
C MET A 174 10.17 -12.45 5.05
N CYS A 175 10.58 -12.46 3.78
CA CYS A 175 10.07 -13.40 2.78
C CYS A 175 10.34 -14.86 3.17
N ARG A 176 11.56 -15.19 3.60
CA ARG A 176 11.89 -16.56 4.05
C ARG A 176 11.06 -16.97 5.25
N THR A 177 10.96 -16.11 6.26
CA THR A 177 10.19 -16.43 7.48
C THR A 177 8.71 -16.64 7.17
N PHE A 178 8.14 -15.79 6.32
CA PHE A 178 6.75 -15.90 5.89
C PHE A 178 6.51 -17.19 5.11
N LEU A 179 7.30 -17.46 4.08
CA LEU A 179 7.13 -18.65 3.24
C LEU A 179 7.35 -19.95 4.00
N ASN A 180 8.31 -20.01 4.92
CA ASN A 180 8.49 -21.19 5.79
C ASN A 180 7.25 -21.52 6.64
N GLY A 181 6.39 -20.54 6.89
CA GLY A 181 5.14 -20.72 7.62
C GLY A 181 3.97 -21.16 6.77
N ILE A 182 4.02 -20.99 5.44
CA ILE A 182 2.87 -21.22 4.56
C ILE A 182 3.11 -22.20 3.42
N LEU A 183 4.37 -22.55 3.11
CA LEU A 183 4.68 -23.52 2.05
C LEU A 183 4.33 -24.93 2.46
N LYS A 184 3.90 -25.71 1.48
CA LYS A 184 3.71 -27.16 1.63
C LYS A 184 5.07 -27.82 1.91
N LYS A 185 5.11 -28.66 2.95
CA LYS A 185 6.30 -29.41 3.35
C LYS A 185 6.42 -30.73 2.58
#